data_4435ebf2c8a97a2770f359277724d8d3
#
_entry.id   4435ebf2c8a97a2770f359277724d8d3
#
_cell.length_a   1.000
_cell.length_b   1.000
_cell.length_c   1.000
_cell.angle_alpha   90.00
_cell.angle_beta   90.00
_cell.angle_gamma   90.00
#
_symmetry.space_group_name_H-M   'P 1'
#
loop_
_entity.id
_entity.type
_entity.pdbx_description
1 polymer ?
#
loop_
_entity_poly.entity_id
_entity_poly.type
_entity_poly.pdbx_seq_one_letter_code
_entity_poly.pdbx_strand_id
1 'polypeptide(L)'
;MGTADATRLRLGLPKGSLQETTQRLFGRAGFDVRISSRSYYPDIDDPDIECILIRSQEMARYVEQGVIDCGVTGLDWVLETRADVVEVADLRAPWPNYGPVQWVLAAKNGSAFESVEDLKGRRVATEVVGLTEQYLAEKGVEAHVEFSWGATEVKPPVLADAIVDVSETGSSLRANDLKVLDVLLESTPRLIANKT
;
A
#
# COMPACT_ATOMS: atom_id res chain seq x y z
N MET A 1 -15.80 -20.22 -36.14
CA MET A 1 -15.15 -18.91 -36.23
C MET A 1 -15.69 -18.13 -35.05
N GLY A 2 -14.94 -18.13 -33.94
CA GLY A 2 -15.33 -17.38 -32.74
C GLY A 2 -15.25 -15.88 -33.04
N THR A 3 -16.31 -15.16 -32.73
CA THR A 3 -16.33 -13.71 -32.64
C THR A 3 -15.17 -13.31 -31.72
N ALA A 4 -14.33 -12.40 -32.16
CA ALA A 4 -13.35 -11.75 -31.31
C ALA A 4 -14.10 -11.27 -30.06
N ASP A 5 -13.77 -11.83 -28.92
CA ASP A 5 -14.29 -11.40 -27.63
C ASP A 5 -13.86 -9.93 -27.49
N ALA A 6 -14.83 -9.02 -27.42
CA ALA A 6 -14.52 -7.62 -27.18
C ALA A 6 -13.72 -7.59 -25.90
N THR A 7 -12.49 -7.04 -25.94
CA THR A 7 -11.57 -7.09 -24.84
C THR A 7 -12.18 -6.30 -23.68
N ARG A 8 -12.68 -6.98 -22.66
CA ARG A 8 -13.21 -6.36 -21.45
C ARG A 8 -12.07 -5.66 -20.72
N LEU A 9 -12.39 -4.52 -20.11
CA LEU A 9 -11.48 -3.82 -19.23
C LEU A 9 -11.27 -4.66 -17.95
N ARG A 10 -10.05 -5.09 -17.70
CA ARG A 10 -9.68 -5.84 -16.49
C ARG A 10 -9.35 -4.87 -15.37
N LEU A 11 -10.26 -4.79 -14.38
CA LEU A 11 -10.19 -3.88 -13.24
C LEU A 11 -9.73 -4.61 -11.98
N GLY A 12 -8.59 -4.22 -11.44
CA GLY A 12 -8.09 -4.66 -10.14
C GLY A 12 -8.77 -3.89 -9.01
N LEU A 13 -9.47 -4.59 -8.12
CA LEU A 13 -10.01 -4.04 -6.88
C LEU A 13 -9.17 -4.48 -5.70
N PRO A 14 -8.85 -3.58 -4.74
CA PRO A 14 -7.98 -3.93 -3.63
C PRO A 14 -8.70 -4.85 -2.64
N LYS A 15 -8.03 -5.96 -2.28
CA LYS A 15 -8.46 -6.81 -1.16
C LYS A 15 -7.77 -6.37 0.13
N GLY A 16 -8.54 -6.16 1.18
CA GLY A 16 -8.03 -5.74 2.49
C GLY A 16 -8.64 -4.41 2.95
N SER A 17 -7.86 -3.57 3.58
CA SER A 17 -8.33 -2.32 4.21
C SER A 17 -9.04 -1.36 3.25
N LEU A 18 -8.60 -1.28 1.99
CA LEU A 18 -9.21 -0.43 0.97
C LEU A 18 -10.46 -1.03 0.29
N GLN A 19 -10.79 -2.30 0.51
CA GLN A 19 -11.84 -3.01 -0.24
C GLN A 19 -13.21 -2.35 -0.12
N GLU A 20 -13.69 -2.17 1.10
CA GLU A 20 -15.04 -1.62 1.36
C GLU A 20 -15.15 -0.18 0.88
N THR A 21 -14.10 0.60 1.09
CA THR A 21 -14.08 2.01 0.69
C THR A 21 -14.04 2.15 -0.83
N THR A 22 -13.28 1.30 -1.52
CA THR A 22 -13.28 1.24 -2.98
C THR A 22 -14.64 0.84 -3.52
N GLN A 23 -15.29 -0.19 -2.97
CA GLN A 23 -16.64 -0.59 -3.37
C GLN A 23 -17.63 0.56 -3.22
N ARG A 24 -17.59 1.29 -2.10
CA ARG A 24 -18.44 2.49 -1.90
C ARG A 24 -18.16 3.60 -2.90
N LEU A 25 -16.89 3.79 -3.28
CA LEU A 25 -16.50 4.77 -4.29
C LEU A 25 -17.14 4.43 -5.65
N PHE A 26 -17.04 3.17 -6.08
CA PHE A 26 -17.68 2.71 -7.32
C PHE A 26 -19.20 2.88 -7.28
N GLY A 27 -19.83 2.55 -6.14
CA GLY A 27 -21.27 2.79 -5.94
C GLY A 27 -21.67 4.26 -6.09
N ARG A 28 -20.86 5.20 -5.59
CA ARG A 28 -21.07 6.64 -5.78
C ARG A 28 -20.84 7.09 -7.23
N ALA A 29 -19.98 6.39 -7.96
CA ALA A 29 -19.75 6.62 -9.39
C ALA A 29 -20.83 6.01 -10.28
N GLY A 30 -21.79 5.26 -9.73
CA GLY A 30 -22.91 4.67 -10.45
C GLY A 30 -22.71 3.19 -10.80
N PHE A 31 -21.66 2.53 -10.32
CA PHE A 31 -21.41 1.11 -10.55
C PHE A 31 -21.81 0.26 -9.34
N ASP A 32 -22.55 -0.82 -9.56
CA ASP A 32 -22.91 -1.79 -8.51
C ASP A 32 -21.89 -2.95 -8.50
N VAL A 33 -20.92 -2.86 -7.60
CA VAL A 33 -19.90 -3.90 -7.42
C VAL A 33 -20.31 -4.85 -6.30
N ARG A 34 -20.50 -6.14 -6.63
CA ARG A 34 -20.91 -7.19 -5.69
C ARG A 34 -19.76 -8.13 -5.38
N ILE A 35 -19.33 -8.11 -4.14
CA ILE A 35 -18.20 -8.93 -3.67
C ILE A 35 -18.74 -10.12 -2.85
N SER A 36 -18.51 -11.32 -3.35
CA SER A 36 -18.81 -12.56 -2.63
C SER A 36 -17.66 -12.95 -1.69
N SER A 37 -17.99 -13.50 -0.52
CA SER A 37 -16.98 -13.98 0.43
C SER A 37 -16.12 -15.14 -0.08
N ARG A 38 -16.58 -15.83 -1.12
CA ARG A 38 -15.93 -17.03 -1.68
C ARG A 38 -15.28 -16.83 -3.05
N SER A 39 -15.50 -15.68 -3.67
CA SER A 39 -14.96 -15.39 -5.01
C SER A 39 -13.96 -14.25 -4.96
N TYR A 40 -12.92 -14.36 -5.76
CA TYR A 40 -11.98 -13.27 -6.05
C TYR A 40 -12.35 -12.50 -7.31
N TYR A 41 -13.46 -12.84 -7.93
CA TYR A 41 -14.00 -12.19 -9.12
C TYR A 41 -15.34 -11.53 -8.77
N PRO A 42 -15.34 -10.24 -8.36
CA PRO A 42 -16.56 -9.49 -8.12
C PRO A 42 -17.38 -9.33 -9.38
N ASP A 43 -18.70 -9.37 -9.23
CA ASP A 43 -19.62 -8.94 -10.29
C ASP A 43 -19.72 -7.43 -10.31
N ILE A 44 -19.82 -6.84 -11.49
CA ILE A 44 -20.09 -5.42 -11.73
C ILE A 44 -21.23 -5.33 -12.76
N ASP A 45 -22.05 -4.31 -12.63
CA ASP A 45 -23.22 -4.07 -13.52
C ASP A 45 -22.86 -3.48 -14.89
N ASP A 46 -21.59 -3.56 -15.29
CA ASP A 46 -21.08 -3.17 -16.59
C ASP A 46 -20.51 -4.39 -17.32
N PRO A 47 -21.09 -4.80 -18.51
CA PRO A 47 -20.63 -5.98 -19.24
C PRO A 47 -19.23 -5.85 -19.85
N ASP A 48 -18.73 -4.62 -19.99
CA ASP A 48 -17.42 -4.33 -20.58
C ASP A 48 -16.30 -4.32 -19.56
N ILE A 49 -16.61 -4.54 -18.25
CA ILE A 49 -15.64 -4.59 -17.17
C ILE A 49 -15.61 -5.99 -16.54
N GLU A 50 -14.42 -6.48 -16.30
CA GLU A 50 -14.15 -7.69 -15.52
C GLU A 50 -13.32 -7.33 -14.28
N CYS A 51 -13.85 -7.65 -13.09
CA CYS A 51 -13.21 -7.32 -11.83
C CYS A 51 -12.43 -8.50 -11.25
N ILE A 52 -11.29 -8.19 -10.63
CA ILE A 52 -10.52 -9.16 -9.84
C ILE A 52 -10.06 -8.53 -8.51
N LEU A 53 -10.21 -9.27 -7.39
CA LEU A 53 -9.69 -8.87 -6.09
C LEU A 53 -8.21 -9.25 -5.97
N ILE A 54 -7.38 -8.25 -5.76
CA ILE A 54 -5.92 -8.40 -5.59
C ILE A 54 -5.48 -7.61 -4.36
N ARG A 55 -4.45 -8.08 -3.68
CA ARG A 55 -3.85 -7.30 -2.60
C ARG A 55 -3.22 -6.02 -3.14
N SER A 56 -3.36 -4.91 -2.40
CA SER A 56 -2.79 -3.61 -2.79
C SER A 56 -1.28 -3.70 -3.05
N GLN A 57 -0.56 -4.54 -2.30
CA GLN A 57 0.87 -4.78 -2.42
C GLN A 57 1.29 -5.33 -3.80
N GLU A 58 0.38 -6.01 -4.49
CA GLU A 58 0.67 -6.66 -5.77
C GLU A 58 0.08 -5.91 -6.97
N MET A 59 -0.85 -5.00 -6.73
CA MET A 59 -1.65 -4.33 -7.76
C MET A 59 -0.80 -3.64 -8.82
N ALA A 60 0.13 -2.78 -8.39
CA ALA A 60 0.93 -1.97 -9.30
C ALA A 60 1.77 -2.83 -10.25
N ARG A 61 2.31 -3.96 -9.76
CA ARG A 61 3.08 -4.89 -10.58
C ARG A 61 2.23 -5.56 -11.66
N TYR A 62 1.00 -6.00 -11.35
CA TYR A 62 0.13 -6.65 -12.33
C TYR A 62 -0.43 -5.66 -13.35
N VAL A 63 -0.62 -4.39 -12.94
CA VAL A 63 -0.98 -3.31 -13.88
C VAL A 63 0.18 -3.01 -14.81
N GLU A 64 1.41 -2.84 -14.30
CA GLU A 64 2.62 -2.63 -15.12
C GLU A 64 2.81 -3.75 -16.17
N GLN A 65 2.60 -5.00 -15.77
CA GLN A 65 2.73 -6.17 -16.65
C GLN A 65 1.60 -6.30 -17.68
N GLY A 66 0.58 -5.46 -17.65
CA GLY A 66 -0.59 -5.53 -18.53
C GLY A 66 -1.47 -6.77 -18.29
N VAL A 67 -1.31 -7.47 -17.16
CA VAL A 67 -2.20 -8.55 -16.71
C VAL A 67 -3.56 -7.98 -16.31
N ILE A 68 -3.54 -6.76 -15.74
CA ILE A 68 -4.69 -5.94 -15.38
C ILE A 68 -4.53 -4.60 -16.07
N ASP A 69 -5.61 -4.06 -16.62
CA ASP A 69 -5.57 -2.81 -17.39
C ASP A 69 -5.54 -1.59 -16.47
N CYS A 70 -6.28 -1.63 -15.37
CA CYS A 70 -6.26 -0.59 -14.34
C CYS A 70 -6.61 -1.17 -12.97
N GLY A 71 -6.28 -0.42 -11.90
CA GLY A 71 -6.59 -0.87 -10.55
C GLY A 71 -6.44 0.22 -9.50
N VAL A 72 -6.96 -0.05 -8.31
CA VAL A 72 -6.85 0.85 -7.15
C VAL A 72 -5.82 0.29 -6.17
N THR A 73 -4.85 1.12 -5.80
CA THR A 73 -3.82 0.79 -4.81
C THR A 73 -3.34 2.05 -4.07
N GLY A 74 -2.52 1.89 -3.03
CA GLY A 74 -1.86 3.01 -2.39
C GLY A 74 -0.66 3.51 -3.21
N LEU A 75 -0.36 4.80 -3.11
CA LEU A 75 0.86 5.39 -3.69
C LEU A 75 2.13 4.69 -3.18
N ASP A 76 2.12 4.31 -1.91
CA ASP A 76 3.19 3.55 -1.26
C ASP A 76 3.58 2.29 -2.04
N TRP A 77 2.60 1.51 -2.49
CA TRP A 77 2.86 0.29 -3.25
C TRP A 77 3.33 0.54 -4.68
N VAL A 78 2.90 1.64 -5.30
CA VAL A 78 3.47 2.07 -6.60
C VAL A 78 4.95 2.40 -6.45
N LEU A 79 5.30 3.15 -5.39
CA LEU A 79 6.68 3.55 -5.11
C LEU A 79 7.54 2.36 -4.65
N GLU A 80 7.03 1.51 -3.75
CA GLU A 80 7.74 0.32 -3.26
C GLU A 80 8.13 -0.62 -4.40
N THR A 81 7.18 -0.87 -5.32
CA THR A 81 7.43 -1.75 -6.47
C THR A 81 8.17 -1.05 -7.61
N ARG A 82 8.31 0.29 -7.56
CA ARG A 82 8.85 1.12 -8.64
C ARG A 82 8.16 0.86 -9.98
N ALA A 83 6.85 0.56 -9.92
CA ALA A 83 6.09 0.17 -11.09
C ALA A 83 5.93 1.33 -12.07
N ASP A 84 6.18 1.07 -13.36
CA ASP A 84 6.02 2.03 -14.44
C ASP A 84 4.58 2.05 -14.97
N VAL A 85 3.70 2.72 -14.22
CA VAL A 85 2.26 2.83 -14.47
C VAL A 85 1.84 4.28 -14.70
N VAL A 86 0.63 4.47 -15.24
CA VAL A 86 -0.01 5.80 -15.31
C VAL A 86 -0.83 6.00 -14.03
N GLU A 87 -0.55 7.06 -13.28
CA GLU A 87 -1.45 7.53 -12.23
C GLU A 87 -2.61 8.29 -12.88
N VAL A 88 -3.79 7.66 -12.96
CA VAL A 88 -4.98 8.25 -13.58
C VAL A 88 -5.63 9.27 -12.65
N ALA A 89 -5.72 8.97 -11.36
CA ALA A 89 -6.32 9.86 -10.36
C ALA A 89 -5.78 9.62 -8.95
N ASP A 90 -5.62 10.73 -8.20
CA ASP A 90 -5.50 10.72 -6.73
C ASP A 90 -6.91 10.63 -6.15
N LEU A 91 -7.19 9.56 -5.43
CA LEU A 91 -8.51 9.32 -4.86
C LEU A 91 -8.69 9.92 -3.46
N ARG A 92 -7.79 10.81 -3.02
CA ARG A 92 -7.85 11.49 -1.71
C ARG A 92 -9.19 12.18 -1.46
N ALA A 93 -9.68 12.94 -2.42
CA ALA A 93 -10.89 13.75 -2.29
C ALA A 93 -12.21 12.96 -2.15
N PRO A 94 -12.39 11.78 -2.79
CA PRO A 94 -13.61 10.99 -2.63
C PRO A 94 -13.77 10.31 -1.27
N TRP A 95 -12.73 10.30 -0.42
CA TRP A 95 -12.74 9.63 0.87
C TRP A 95 -12.78 10.60 2.06
N PRO A 96 -13.93 11.20 2.40
CA PRO A 96 -14.04 12.25 3.42
C PRO A 96 -13.79 11.74 4.82
N ASN A 97 -13.37 10.65 5.18
CA ASN A 97 -13.01 10.17 6.52
C ASN A 97 -11.70 9.36 6.55
N TYR A 98 -10.99 9.31 5.42
CA TYR A 98 -9.71 8.65 5.31
C TYR A 98 -8.67 9.70 4.94
N GLY A 99 -7.92 10.12 5.95
CA GLY A 99 -6.70 10.90 5.73
C GLY A 99 -5.66 10.06 4.98
N PRO A 100 -4.57 10.68 4.54
CA PRO A 100 -3.43 9.93 4.07
C PRO A 100 -2.93 9.03 5.20
N VAL A 101 -2.50 7.82 4.86
CA VAL A 101 -1.71 7.01 5.78
C VAL A 101 -0.27 7.49 5.76
N GLN A 102 0.42 7.36 6.88
CA GLN A 102 1.83 7.71 6.98
C GLN A 102 2.67 6.45 7.16
N TRP A 103 3.72 6.31 6.39
CA TRP A 103 4.79 5.37 6.67
C TRP A 103 5.79 6.06 7.58
N VAL A 104 5.97 5.51 8.78
CA VAL A 104 6.75 6.14 9.84
C VAL A 104 7.89 5.22 10.28
N LEU A 105 9.04 5.82 10.54
CA LEU A 105 10.14 5.20 11.25
C LEU A 105 9.85 5.27 12.75
N ALA A 106 9.83 4.13 13.43
CA ALA A 106 9.52 4.07 14.85
C ALA A 106 10.47 3.12 15.60
N ALA A 107 10.70 3.44 16.86
CA ALA A 107 11.52 2.62 17.77
C ALA A 107 10.85 2.53 19.14
N LYS A 108 11.36 1.63 20.00
CA LYS A 108 10.84 1.47 21.35
C LYS A 108 10.97 2.74 22.16
N ASN A 109 9.95 3.13 22.90
CA ASN A 109 10.04 4.20 23.89
C ASN A 109 11.15 3.89 24.92
N GLY A 110 11.91 4.92 25.29
CA GLY A 110 13.06 4.76 26.20
C GLY A 110 14.29 4.12 25.55
N SER A 111 14.27 3.79 24.24
CA SER A 111 15.48 3.44 23.50
C SER A 111 16.39 4.66 23.34
N ALA A 112 17.68 4.41 23.06
CA ALA A 112 18.65 5.47 22.79
C ALA A 112 18.48 6.12 21.40
N PHE A 113 17.53 5.64 20.57
CA PHE A 113 17.29 6.18 19.24
C PHE A 113 16.35 7.40 19.31
N GLU A 114 16.85 8.56 18.89
CA GLU A 114 16.07 9.81 18.85
C GLU A 114 15.88 10.32 17.42
N SER A 115 16.70 9.83 16.48
CA SER A 115 16.67 10.24 15.09
C SER A 115 17.06 9.08 14.16
N VAL A 116 16.94 9.29 12.83
CA VAL A 116 17.32 8.29 11.84
C VAL A 116 18.83 8.01 11.86
N GLU A 117 19.66 8.98 12.19
CA GLU A 117 21.13 8.88 12.24
C GLU A 117 21.60 7.85 13.28
N ASP A 118 20.82 7.66 14.36
CA ASP A 118 21.12 6.70 15.41
C ASP A 118 20.96 5.24 14.97
N LEU A 119 20.34 5.03 13.79
CA LEU A 119 20.10 3.69 13.24
C LEU A 119 21.25 3.15 12.40
N LYS A 120 22.37 3.84 12.32
CA LYS A 120 23.56 3.36 11.58
C LYS A 120 24.00 1.97 12.10
N GLY A 121 24.04 0.98 11.18
CA GLY A 121 24.38 -0.41 11.48
C GLY A 121 23.31 -1.17 12.27
N ARG A 122 22.09 -0.62 12.42
CA ARG A 122 20.96 -1.23 13.13
C ARG A 122 20.06 -2.01 12.20
N ARG A 123 19.18 -2.83 12.79
CA ARG A 123 18.19 -3.62 12.05
C ARG A 123 16.85 -2.86 12.01
N VAL A 124 16.32 -2.69 10.80
CA VAL A 124 15.03 -2.05 10.57
C VAL A 124 14.11 -3.04 9.85
N ALA A 125 13.01 -3.41 10.47
CA ALA A 125 12.03 -4.33 9.89
C ALA A 125 10.86 -3.58 9.26
N THR A 126 10.42 -4.00 8.06
CA THR A 126 9.37 -3.31 7.31
C THR A 126 8.74 -4.20 6.24
N GLU A 127 7.49 -3.91 5.84
CA GLU A 127 6.89 -4.48 4.61
C GLU A 127 7.38 -3.73 3.34
N VAL A 128 7.83 -2.47 3.46
CA VAL A 128 8.24 -1.60 2.35
C VAL A 128 9.77 -1.44 2.33
N VAL A 129 10.45 -2.51 1.96
CA VAL A 129 11.92 -2.58 1.97
C VAL A 129 12.54 -1.55 1.02
N GLY A 130 12.04 -1.47 -0.22
CA GLY A 130 12.57 -0.56 -1.23
C GLY A 130 12.43 0.91 -0.86
N LEU A 131 11.28 1.31 -0.33
CA LEU A 131 11.04 2.66 0.17
C LEU A 131 11.95 2.99 1.38
N THR A 132 12.11 2.02 2.29
CA THR A 132 12.93 2.20 3.49
C THR A 132 14.41 2.35 3.13
N GLU A 133 14.92 1.51 2.23
CA GLU A 133 16.31 1.60 1.75
C GLU A 133 16.58 2.93 1.04
N GLN A 134 15.64 3.37 0.18
CA GLN A 134 15.76 4.66 -0.49
C GLN A 134 15.79 5.82 0.51
N TYR A 135 14.87 5.84 1.47
CA TYR A 135 14.81 6.85 2.52
C TYR A 135 16.12 6.92 3.33
N LEU A 136 16.63 5.77 3.77
CA LEU A 136 17.87 5.69 4.54
C LEU A 136 19.07 6.19 3.70
N ALA A 137 19.12 5.84 2.41
CA ALA A 137 20.16 6.32 1.51
C ALA A 137 20.12 7.85 1.33
N GLU A 138 18.92 8.45 1.19
CA GLU A 138 18.73 9.90 1.12
C GLU A 138 19.19 10.62 2.41
N LYS A 139 19.04 9.97 3.57
CA LYS A 139 19.53 10.47 4.87
C LYS A 139 21.03 10.16 5.10
N GLY A 140 21.68 9.40 4.23
CA GLY A 140 23.07 8.98 4.38
C GLY A 140 23.30 7.97 5.52
N VAL A 141 22.28 7.20 5.88
CA VAL A 141 22.31 6.21 6.95
C VAL A 141 22.36 4.80 6.38
N GLU A 142 23.40 4.05 6.74
CA GLU A 142 23.52 2.62 6.41
C GLU A 142 22.93 1.78 7.56
N ALA A 143 21.81 1.09 7.30
CA ALA A 143 21.19 0.17 8.24
C ALA A 143 20.86 -1.16 7.55
N HIS A 144 20.57 -2.20 8.33
CA HIS A 144 20.15 -3.50 7.81
C HIS A 144 18.63 -3.55 7.72
N VAL A 145 18.10 -3.37 6.52
CA VAL A 145 16.66 -3.45 6.27
C VAL A 145 16.26 -4.89 6.00
N GLU A 146 15.25 -5.38 6.71
CA GLU A 146 14.73 -6.73 6.55
C GLU A 146 13.21 -6.73 6.32
N PHE A 147 12.75 -7.67 5.49
CA PHE A 147 11.32 -7.80 5.21
C PHE A 147 10.56 -8.33 6.41
N SER A 148 9.41 -7.71 6.71
CA SER A 148 8.47 -8.10 7.77
C SER A 148 7.19 -8.66 7.18
N TRP A 149 6.83 -9.87 7.56
CA TRP A 149 5.59 -10.53 7.13
C TRP A 149 4.32 -10.06 7.87
N GLY A 150 4.41 -8.98 8.61
CA GLY A 150 3.33 -8.43 9.46
C GLY A 150 3.68 -8.50 10.94
N ALA A 151 2.78 -7.98 11.77
CA ALA A 151 3.03 -7.74 13.20
C ALA A 151 4.37 -7.01 13.44
N THR A 152 4.61 -5.99 12.62
CA THR A 152 5.89 -5.28 12.57
C THR A 152 6.13 -4.52 13.86
N GLU A 153 5.09 -3.94 14.44
CA GLU A 153 5.12 -3.13 15.65
C GLU A 153 5.53 -3.88 16.93
N VAL A 154 5.52 -5.21 16.92
CA VAL A 154 5.96 -6.00 18.10
C VAL A 154 7.45 -6.37 18.06
N LYS A 155 8.14 -6.11 16.97
CA LYS A 155 9.54 -6.52 16.79
C LYS A 155 10.55 -5.75 17.64
N PRO A 156 10.43 -4.42 17.80
CA PRO A 156 11.33 -3.70 18.69
C PRO A 156 11.11 -4.04 20.18
N PRO A 157 12.17 -4.15 20.98
CA PRO A 157 13.59 -4.02 20.63
C PRO A 157 14.30 -5.36 20.36
N VAL A 158 13.58 -6.49 20.39
CA VAL A 158 14.19 -7.83 20.44
C VAL A 158 14.53 -8.35 19.04
N LEU A 159 13.59 -8.29 18.11
CA LEU A 159 13.76 -8.83 16.76
C LEU A 159 14.34 -7.80 15.79
N ALA A 160 14.04 -6.52 16.00
CA ALA A 160 14.62 -5.41 15.25
C ALA A 160 14.89 -4.23 16.20
N ASP A 161 15.79 -3.32 15.83
CA ASP A 161 16.09 -2.13 16.61
C ASP A 161 15.03 -1.04 16.38
N ALA A 162 14.54 -0.94 15.13
CA ALA A 162 13.47 -0.04 14.70
C ALA A 162 12.62 -0.70 13.63
N ILE A 163 11.52 -0.04 13.28
CA ILE A 163 10.60 -0.47 12.21
C ILE A 163 10.24 0.70 11.31
N VAL A 164 9.86 0.38 10.07
CA VAL A 164 9.05 1.26 9.25
C VAL A 164 7.70 0.59 9.06
N ASP A 165 6.63 1.26 9.48
CA ASP A 165 5.27 0.71 9.45
C ASP A 165 4.25 1.79 9.12
N VAL A 166 3.08 1.34 8.65
CA VAL A 166 1.98 2.25 8.31
C VAL A 166 1.25 2.70 9.56
N SER A 167 0.94 3.99 9.61
CA SER A 167 0.19 4.61 10.71
C SER A 167 -0.92 5.50 10.17
N GLU A 168 -2.15 5.26 10.62
CA GLU A 168 -3.29 6.15 10.38
C GLU A 168 -3.53 7.08 11.57
N THR A 169 -3.65 6.51 12.76
CA THR A 169 -3.97 7.23 14.01
C THR A 169 -2.88 7.14 15.06
N GLY A 170 -1.83 6.36 14.81
CA GLY A 170 -0.78 6.06 15.77
C GLY A 170 -1.21 5.13 16.92
N SER A 171 -2.42 4.56 16.88
CA SER A 171 -2.95 3.73 17.97
C SER A 171 -2.16 2.44 18.16
N SER A 172 -1.79 1.76 17.09
CA SER A 172 -0.97 0.53 17.11
C SER A 172 0.43 0.81 17.68
N LEU A 173 1.05 1.89 17.24
CA LEU A 173 2.37 2.31 17.76
C LEU A 173 2.32 2.58 19.27
N ARG A 174 1.32 3.33 19.73
CA ARG A 174 1.15 3.62 21.17
C ARG A 174 0.86 2.35 21.98
N ALA A 175 0.02 1.44 21.45
CA ALA A 175 -0.30 0.18 22.12
C ALA A 175 0.94 -0.72 22.30
N ASN A 176 1.93 -0.61 21.41
CA ASN A 176 3.18 -1.33 21.45
C ASN A 176 4.34 -0.52 22.06
N ASP A 177 4.03 0.63 22.67
CA ASP A 177 5.00 1.51 23.33
C ASP A 177 6.14 1.93 22.40
N LEU A 178 5.78 2.38 21.19
CA LEU A 178 6.71 2.88 20.18
C LEU A 178 6.60 4.40 20.05
N LYS A 179 7.73 5.04 19.81
CA LYS A 179 7.84 6.46 19.42
C LYS A 179 8.18 6.58 17.95
N VAL A 180 7.57 7.55 17.29
CA VAL A 180 7.90 7.92 15.91
C VAL A 180 9.18 8.74 15.92
N LEU A 181 10.14 8.35 15.08
CA LEU A 181 11.40 9.07 14.88
C LEU A 181 11.32 10.00 13.67
N ASP A 182 10.69 9.55 12.59
CA ASP A 182 10.50 10.34 11.37
C ASP A 182 9.31 9.80 10.54
N VAL A 183 8.86 10.56 9.56
CA VAL A 183 7.84 10.19 8.58
C VAL A 183 8.49 10.07 7.21
N LEU A 184 8.42 8.89 6.62
CA LEU A 184 9.02 8.62 5.32
C LEU A 184 8.14 9.08 4.16
N LEU A 185 6.85 8.81 4.25
CA LEU A 185 5.91 9.00 3.16
C LEU A 185 4.49 9.22 3.70
N GLU A 186 3.76 10.14 3.07
CA GLU A 186 2.30 10.17 3.11
C GLU A 186 1.75 9.49 1.87
N SER A 187 0.92 8.46 2.06
CA SER A 187 0.30 7.70 0.98
C SER A 187 -1.20 7.90 0.94
N THR A 188 -1.72 8.03 -0.27
CA THR A 188 -3.16 8.06 -0.55
C THR A 188 -3.49 7.05 -1.65
N PRO A 189 -4.73 6.55 -1.71
CA PRO A 189 -5.15 5.66 -2.78
C PRO A 189 -5.06 6.33 -4.15
N ARG A 190 -4.65 5.53 -5.15
CA ARG A 190 -4.52 5.92 -6.56
C ARG A 190 -5.34 4.99 -7.44
N LEU A 191 -5.97 5.54 -8.47
CA LEU A 191 -6.36 4.77 -9.64
C LEU A 191 -5.16 4.78 -10.58
N ILE A 192 -4.66 3.61 -10.92
CA ILE A 192 -3.52 3.42 -11.82
C ILE A 192 -3.95 2.63 -13.05
N ALA A 193 -3.26 2.83 -14.16
CA ALA A 193 -3.47 2.09 -15.40
C ALA A 193 -2.14 1.68 -16.03
N ASN A 194 -2.16 0.65 -16.88
CA ASN A 194 -1.02 0.30 -17.69
C ASN A 194 -0.77 1.37 -18.78
N LYS A 195 0.39 1.31 -19.42
CA LYS A 195 0.80 2.25 -20.48
C LYS A 195 0.52 1.77 -21.89
N THR A 196 -0.02 0.56 -22.04
CA THR A 196 -0.24 -0.10 -23.34
C THR A 196 -1.70 -0.18 -23.70
#